data_1ee1a8ecda4966434e53107bb301d196
#
_entry.id   1ee1a8ecda4966434e53107bb301d196
#
_cell.length_a   1.000
_cell.length_b   1.000
_cell.length_c   1.000
_cell.angle_alpha   90.00
_cell.angle_beta   90.00
_cell.angle_gamma   90.00
#
_symmetry.space_group_name_H-M   'P 1'
#
loop_
_entity.id
_entity.type
_entity.pdbx_description
1 polymer ?
#
loop_
_entity_poly.entity_id
_entity_poly.type
_entity_poly.pdbx_seq_one_letter_code
_entity_poly.pdbx_strand_id
1 'polypeptide(L)'
;EIPLRLVGSEMCIRDRFVLFAAITAALCLLLNFLLVDDLHAYSRVTLGEYYAQADAVDTVFVGSSHSYRSFDPDTIDPILGSHSFNLGTSQQQPDGSYWLIREAAANSPLKTVYLETFYTGYNQQKSSNVPLACYLITDYMRASSPYRYQYLWEMGGAAAFADLVFPARHAIADPGELPALWRGKLTGGYNAGNYDWVTYPDEGEAYRDRGFVYTEGTSIWGFGTLMHVDASAPISPFGRANLTRIAEFCKKQNIRLVLVTAPLPSAYVQDTQNYQAYVDAMRSFAAANGTQYWDFSLFKDTDLLPIGFDDFSDMHHLNGQGAETFSKAFATVAARSAAGEDVSSLFYDTVAEKLATSPDSTVQQGEGN
;
A
#
# COMPACT_ATOMS: atom_id res chain seq x y z
N GLU A 1 -45.17 16.71 -42.74
CA GLU A 1 -45.26 15.28 -42.39
C GLU A 1 -43.86 14.70 -42.39
N ILE A 2 -43.35 14.33 -41.19
CA ILE A 2 -42.10 13.59 -41.04
C ILE A 2 -42.41 12.17 -41.47
N PRO A 3 -41.77 11.60 -42.53
CA PRO A 3 -42.14 10.32 -43.02
C PRO A 3 -41.89 9.24 -41.96
N LEU A 4 -42.95 8.51 -41.60
CA LEU A 4 -42.95 7.38 -40.67
C LEU A 4 -41.82 6.33 -40.91
N ARG A 5 -41.25 6.31 -42.10
CA ARG A 5 -40.10 5.48 -42.50
C ARG A 5 -38.79 5.88 -41.81
N LEU A 6 -38.58 7.18 -41.49
CA LEU A 6 -37.38 7.63 -40.82
C LEU A 6 -37.39 7.26 -39.33
N VAL A 7 -38.57 7.38 -38.67
CA VAL A 7 -38.74 7.03 -37.26
C VAL A 7 -38.52 5.50 -37.06
N GLY A 8 -38.97 4.66 -37.95
CA GLY A 8 -38.74 3.21 -37.86
C GLY A 8 -37.27 2.79 -38.08
N SER A 9 -36.53 3.50 -38.98
CA SER A 9 -35.12 3.21 -39.24
C SER A 9 -34.21 3.68 -38.12
N GLU A 10 -34.51 4.81 -37.46
CA GLU A 10 -33.74 5.32 -36.33
C GLU A 10 -33.94 4.42 -35.08
N MET A 11 -35.15 3.96 -34.81
CA MET A 11 -35.40 2.97 -33.76
C MET A 11 -34.63 1.68 -34.01
N CYS A 12 -34.60 1.17 -35.26
CA CYS A 12 -33.84 -0.03 -35.61
C CYS A 12 -32.34 0.15 -35.46
N ILE A 13 -31.78 1.35 -35.73
CA ILE A 13 -30.35 1.66 -35.53
C ILE A 13 -30.01 1.70 -34.05
N ARG A 14 -30.82 2.37 -33.25
CA ARG A 14 -30.67 2.44 -31.80
C ARG A 14 -30.71 1.05 -31.16
N ASP A 15 -31.67 0.22 -31.56
CA ASP A 15 -31.85 -1.12 -30.99
C ASP A 15 -30.68 -2.03 -31.36
N ARG A 16 -30.17 -1.93 -32.58
CA ARG A 16 -28.94 -2.66 -33.02
C ARG A 16 -27.72 -2.18 -32.23
N PHE A 17 -27.59 -0.87 -32.00
CA PHE A 17 -26.50 -0.31 -31.18
C PHE A 17 -26.55 -0.82 -29.73
N VAL A 18 -27.76 -0.80 -29.13
CA VAL A 18 -27.96 -1.31 -27.76
C VAL A 18 -27.63 -2.81 -27.68
N LEU A 19 -28.09 -3.58 -28.65
CA LEU A 19 -27.81 -5.02 -28.71
C LEU A 19 -26.30 -5.28 -28.89
N PHE A 20 -25.64 -4.55 -29.79
CA PHE A 20 -24.18 -4.64 -29.98
C PHE A 20 -23.42 -4.30 -28.69
N ALA A 21 -23.77 -3.20 -28.04
CA ALA A 21 -23.17 -2.80 -26.79
C ALA A 21 -23.36 -3.84 -25.68
N ALA A 22 -24.57 -4.42 -25.58
CA ALA A 22 -24.88 -5.46 -24.61
C ALA A 22 -24.06 -6.75 -24.86
N ILE A 23 -23.96 -7.19 -26.12
CA ILE A 23 -23.16 -8.36 -26.49
C ILE A 23 -21.67 -8.10 -26.21
N THR A 24 -21.16 -6.92 -26.55
CA THR A 24 -19.77 -6.55 -26.28
C THR A 24 -19.48 -6.53 -24.76
N ALA A 25 -20.36 -5.94 -23.97
CA ALA A 25 -20.23 -5.94 -22.51
C ALA A 25 -20.27 -7.39 -21.94
N ALA A 26 -21.20 -8.22 -22.39
CA ALA A 26 -21.28 -9.60 -21.97
C ALA A 26 -20.01 -10.41 -22.34
N LEU A 27 -19.46 -10.17 -23.52
CA LEU A 27 -18.22 -10.80 -23.97
C LEU A 27 -17.04 -10.33 -23.13
N CYS A 28 -16.92 -9.03 -22.84
CA CYS A 28 -15.87 -8.51 -21.97
C CYS A 28 -15.97 -9.11 -20.56
N LEU A 29 -17.15 -9.18 -19.98
CA LEU A 29 -17.37 -9.80 -18.67
C LEU A 29 -16.99 -11.28 -18.67
N LEU A 30 -17.37 -12.02 -19.71
CA LEU A 30 -17.01 -13.42 -19.86
C LEU A 30 -15.49 -13.60 -19.99
N LEU A 31 -14.83 -12.81 -20.83
CA LEU A 31 -13.39 -12.89 -21.02
C LEU A 31 -12.63 -12.47 -19.73
N ASN A 32 -13.09 -11.45 -19.03
CA ASN A 32 -12.53 -11.10 -17.75
C ASN A 32 -12.68 -12.25 -16.73
N PHE A 33 -13.86 -12.85 -16.63
CA PHE A 33 -14.07 -14.01 -15.76
C PHE A 33 -13.13 -15.17 -16.09
N LEU A 34 -12.95 -15.45 -17.38
CA LEU A 34 -12.16 -16.60 -17.85
C LEU A 34 -10.65 -16.36 -17.76
N LEU A 35 -10.18 -15.13 -17.94
CA LEU A 35 -8.77 -14.85 -18.19
C LEU A 35 -8.08 -14.09 -17.04
N VAL A 36 -8.82 -13.31 -16.26
CA VAL A 36 -8.21 -12.47 -15.22
C VAL A 36 -7.85 -13.30 -14.00
N ASP A 37 -6.63 -13.14 -13.51
CA ASP A 37 -6.23 -13.64 -12.21
C ASP A 37 -6.48 -12.56 -11.14
N ASP A 38 -7.63 -12.65 -10.53
CA ASP A 38 -8.04 -11.80 -9.42
C ASP A 38 -8.10 -12.54 -8.07
N LEU A 39 -8.01 -13.87 -8.09
CA LEU A 39 -8.00 -14.66 -6.85
C LEU A 39 -6.69 -14.46 -6.07
N HIS A 40 -5.55 -14.38 -6.76
CA HIS A 40 -4.24 -14.15 -6.14
C HIS A 40 -3.95 -12.68 -5.80
N ALA A 41 -4.89 -11.77 -6.06
CA ALA A 41 -4.70 -10.36 -5.75
C ALA A 41 -4.96 -10.06 -4.27
N TYR A 42 -3.93 -9.74 -3.49
CA TYR A 42 -4.08 -9.25 -2.10
C TYR A 42 -5.10 -8.11 -2.02
N SER A 43 -5.02 -7.14 -2.92
CA SER A 43 -5.89 -5.96 -2.91
C SER A 43 -7.37 -6.29 -3.05
N ARG A 44 -7.73 -7.40 -3.72
CA ARG A 44 -9.11 -7.90 -3.77
C ARG A 44 -9.61 -8.26 -2.38
N VAL A 45 -8.80 -9.03 -1.65
CA VAL A 45 -9.14 -9.46 -0.29
C VAL A 45 -9.15 -8.26 0.64
N THR A 46 -8.07 -7.48 0.63
CA THR A 46 -7.90 -6.28 1.47
C THR A 46 -9.06 -5.30 1.31
N LEU A 47 -9.40 -4.88 0.09
CA LEU A 47 -10.50 -3.93 -0.13
C LEU A 47 -11.87 -4.56 0.13
N GLY A 48 -12.03 -5.85 -0.17
CA GLY A 48 -13.26 -6.59 0.18
C GLY A 48 -13.52 -6.60 1.68
N GLU A 49 -12.53 -6.92 2.49
CA GLU A 49 -12.61 -6.92 3.96
C GLU A 49 -12.77 -5.51 4.52
N TYR A 50 -12.00 -4.55 3.99
CA TYR A 50 -12.13 -3.15 4.41
C TYR A 50 -13.58 -2.69 4.27
N TYR A 51 -14.19 -2.90 3.12
CA TYR A 51 -15.57 -2.48 2.90
C TYR A 51 -16.60 -3.24 3.76
N ALA A 52 -16.30 -4.45 4.17
CA ALA A 52 -17.18 -5.22 5.05
C ALA A 52 -17.24 -4.67 6.48
N GLN A 53 -16.19 -3.95 6.92
CA GLN A 53 -16.07 -3.42 8.28
C GLN A 53 -15.77 -1.91 8.33
N ALA A 54 -15.92 -1.20 7.21
CA ALA A 54 -15.58 0.21 7.09
C ALA A 54 -16.27 1.11 8.14
N ASP A 55 -17.48 0.79 8.53
CA ASP A 55 -18.24 1.56 9.53
C ASP A 55 -17.58 1.57 10.92
N ALA A 56 -16.70 0.61 11.22
CA ALA A 56 -15.98 0.52 12.48
C ALA A 56 -14.56 1.10 12.41
N VAL A 57 -13.97 1.20 11.22
CA VAL A 57 -12.57 1.61 11.03
C VAL A 57 -12.38 3.09 11.35
N ASP A 58 -11.55 3.40 12.34
CA ASP A 58 -11.21 4.78 12.71
C ASP A 58 -9.75 5.15 12.44
N THR A 59 -8.93 4.16 12.12
CA THR A 59 -7.49 4.32 11.88
C THR A 59 -7.10 3.52 10.63
N VAL A 60 -6.32 4.11 9.73
CA VAL A 60 -5.78 3.39 8.58
C VAL A 60 -4.27 3.52 8.49
N PHE A 61 -3.62 2.42 8.11
CA PHE A 61 -2.25 2.39 7.62
C PHE A 61 -2.29 2.40 6.10
N VAL A 62 -1.48 3.24 5.48
CA VAL A 62 -1.47 3.40 4.01
C VAL A 62 -0.03 3.54 3.55
N GLY A 63 0.34 2.84 2.51
CA GLY A 63 1.70 2.88 1.98
C GLY A 63 2.02 1.70 1.09
N SER A 64 3.30 1.44 0.90
CA SER A 64 3.80 0.36 0.06
C SER A 64 3.76 -1.01 0.75
N SER A 65 4.55 -1.96 0.25
CA SER A 65 4.79 -3.25 0.93
C SER A 65 5.30 -3.09 2.36
N HIS A 66 6.01 -2.01 2.66
CA HIS A 66 6.43 -1.68 4.03
C HIS A 66 5.25 -1.36 4.95
N SER A 67 4.09 -0.95 4.40
CA SER A 67 2.88 -0.81 5.21
C SER A 67 2.28 -2.17 5.55
N TYR A 68 1.90 -2.96 4.55
CA TYR A 68 1.15 -4.19 4.81
C TYR A 68 1.99 -5.33 5.41
N ARG A 69 3.32 -5.25 5.36
CA ARG A 69 4.24 -6.20 6.00
C ARG A 69 4.73 -5.75 7.38
N SER A 70 4.39 -4.53 7.82
CA SER A 70 4.93 -4.01 9.09
C SER A 70 3.86 -3.70 10.12
N PHE A 71 2.70 -3.19 9.71
CA PHE A 71 1.65 -2.81 10.65
C PHE A 71 0.60 -3.91 10.75
N ASP A 72 0.62 -4.62 11.85
CA ASP A 72 -0.33 -5.67 12.20
C ASP A 72 -1.47 -5.09 13.05
N PRO A 73 -2.69 -4.93 12.50
CA PRO A 73 -3.82 -4.40 13.24
C PRO A 73 -4.20 -5.21 14.48
N ASP A 74 -4.02 -6.54 14.47
CA ASP A 74 -4.34 -7.40 15.62
C ASP A 74 -3.42 -7.14 16.80
N THR A 75 -2.17 -6.82 16.52
CA THR A 75 -1.18 -6.44 17.54
C THR A 75 -1.35 -5.00 18.01
N ILE A 76 -1.70 -4.08 17.11
CA ILE A 76 -1.76 -2.63 17.37
C ILE A 76 -3.02 -2.24 18.14
N ASP A 77 -4.18 -2.70 17.71
CA ASP A 77 -5.48 -2.23 18.23
C ASP A 77 -5.68 -2.45 19.74
N PRO A 78 -5.27 -3.60 20.33
CA PRO A 78 -5.40 -3.79 21.77
C PRO A 78 -4.61 -2.78 22.61
N ILE A 79 -3.49 -2.26 22.07
CA ILE A 79 -2.62 -1.29 22.76
C ILE A 79 -3.12 0.14 22.53
N LEU A 80 -3.48 0.46 21.30
CA LEU A 80 -3.86 1.81 20.88
C LEU A 80 -5.34 2.12 21.17
N GLY A 81 -6.17 1.10 21.36
CA GLY A 81 -7.61 1.26 21.53
C GLY A 81 -8.32 1.73 20.25
N SER A 82 -7.78 1.34 19.08
CA SER A 82 -8.27 1.71 17.75
C SER A 82 -9.04 0.54 17.10
N HIS A 83 -9.70 0.86 16.00
CA HIS A 83 -10.16 -0.10 15.01
C HIS A 83 -9.43 0.20 13.71
N SER A 84 -8.27 -0.42 13.53
CA SER A 84 -7.39 -0.10 12.44
C SER A 84 -7.53 -1.06 11.26
N PHE A 85 -7.16 -0.57 10.08
CA PHE A 85 -7.10 -1.35 8.85
C PHE A 85 -5.88 -0.94 8.01
N ASN A 86 -5.20 -1.92 7.42
CA ASN A 86 -4.05 -1.67 6.55
C ASN A 86 -4.48 -1.67 5.09
N LEU A 87 -4.39 -0.51 4.45
CA LEU A 87 -4.70 -0.29 3.03
C LEU A 87 -3.43 -0.18 2.18
N GLY A 88 -2.30 -0.69 2.67
CA GLY A 88 -1.08 -0.79 1.90
C GLY A 88 -1.21 -1.75 0.72
N THR A 89 -0.55 -1.43 -0.39
CA THR A 89 -0.46 -2.32 -1.56
C THR A 89 0.99 -2.42 -2.05
N SER A 90 1.30 -3.46 -2.83
CA SER A 90 2.65 -3.61 -3.39
C SER A 90 3.02 -2.40 -4.24
N GLN A 91 4.23 -1.88 -4.03
CA GLN A 91 4.76 -0.73 -4.78
C GLN A 91 3.80 0.50 -4.84
N GLN A 92 2.96 0.66 -3.84
CA GLN A 92 2.00 1.76 -3.80
C GLN A 92 2.72 3.10 -3.85
N GLN A 93 2.32 3.92 -4.82
CA GLN A 93 2.84 5.27 -4.96
C GLN A 93 2.06 6.28 -4.10
N PRO A 94 2.64 7.45 -3.82
CA PRO A 94 1.98 8.47 -3.01
C PRO A 94 0.63 8.96 -3.52
N ASP A 95 0.38 8.93 -4.84
CA ASP A 95 -0.94 9.23 -5.41
C ASP A 95 -1.97 8.14 -5.11
N GLY A 96 -1.57 6.86 -5.16
CA GLY A 96 -2.41 5.74 -4.70
C GLY A 96 -2.79 5.88 -3.23
N SER A 97 -1.82 6.23 -2.37
CA SER A 97 -2.06 6.51 -0.95
C SER A 97 -3.08 7.64 -0.76
N TYR A 98 -2.96 8.74 -1.51
CA TYR A 98 -3.92 9.84 -1.45
C TYR A 98 -5.36 9.40 -1.77
N TRP A 99 -5.54 8.60 -2.83
CA TRP A 99 -6.88 8.18 -3.23
C TRP A 99 -7.48 7.12 -2.30
N LEU A 100 -6.66 6.22 -1.73
CA LEU A 100 -7.12 5.28 -0.70
C LEU A 100 -7.48 5.97 0.62
N ILE A 101 -6.75 7.00 1.03
CA ILE A 101 -7.12 7.83 2.19
C ILE A 101 -8.46 8.53 1.95
N ARG A 102 -8.70 9.04 0.75
CA ARG A 102 -9.99 9.66 0.41
C ARG A 102 -11.14 8.66 0.40
N GLU A 103 -10.88 7.46 -0.11
CA GLU A 103 -11.83 6.35 -0.07
C GLU A 103 -12.16 5.99 1.38
N ALA A 104 -11.13 5.85 2.21
CA ALA A 104 -11.31 5.55 3.63
C ALA A 104 -12.11 6.63 4.35
N ALA A 105 -11.79 7.90 4.16
CA ALA A 105 -12.49 9.01 4.79
C ALA A 105 -13.97 9.15 4.35
N ALA A 106 -14.32 8.62 3.18
CA ALA A 106 -15.70 8.63 2.69
C ALA A 106 -16.56 7.46 3.21
N ASN A 107 -15.92 6.37 3.63
CA ASN A 107 -16.61 5.14 4.02
C ASN A 107 -16.49 4.82 5.51
N SER A 108 -15.61 5.51 6.25
CA SER A 108 -15.26 5.20 7.65
C SER A 108 -15.31 6.44 8.53
N PRO A 109 -15.57 6.31 9.85
CA PRO A 109 -15.43 7.39 10.82
C PRO A 109 -13.94 7.69 11.11
N LEU A 110 -13.16 7.94 10.05
CA LEU A 110 -11.71 8.00 10.07
C LEU A 110 -11.20 9.16 10.93
N LYS A 111 -10.36 8.84 11.92
CA LYS A 111 -9.74 9.80 12.85
C LYS A 111 -8.24 9.93 12.62
N THR A 112 -7.58 8.83 12.24
CA THR A 112 -6.11 8.78 12.15
C THR A 112 -5.67 8.09 10.87
N VAL A 113 -4.66 8.66 10.22
CA VAL A 113 -3.92 8.08 9.11
C VAL A 113 -2.46 7.98 9.52
N TYR A 114 -1.92 6.78 9.49
CA TYR A 114 -0.50 6.51 9.53
C TYR A 114 -0.04 6.24 8.10
N LEU A 115 0.71 7.19 7.55
CA LEU A 115 1.23 7.10 6.19
C LEU A 115 2.65 6.54 6.24
N GLU A 116 2.80 5.31 5.75
CA GLU A 116 4.12 4.71 5.58
C GLU A 116 4.88 5.47 4.48
N THR A 117 6.16 5.75 4.74
CA THR A 117 6.97 6.65 3.93
C THR A 117 8.35 6.06 3.61
N PHE A 118 8.37 4.84 3.08
CA PHE A 118 9.62 4.30 2.56
C PHE A 118 10.17 5.17 1.43
N TYR A 119 11.44 5.55 1.54
CA TYR A 119 12.03 6.63 0.74
C TYR A 119 11.89 6.45 -0.77
N THR A 120 11.92 5.21 -1.29
CA THR A 120 11.84 4.97 -2.73
C THR A 120 10.53 5.45 -3.34
N GLY A 121 9.41 5.35 -2.61
CA GLY A 121 8.11 5.86 -3.06
C GLY A 121 8.07 7.40 -3.17
N TYR A 122 8.87 8.09 -2.39
CA TYR A 122 8.83 9.56 -2.30
C TYR A 122 9.98 10.27 -3.00
N ASN A 123 11.11 9.57 -3.21
CA ASN A 123 12.27 10.12 -3.92
C ASN A 123 12.16 9.93 -5.43
N GLN A 124 11.37 8.96 -5.90
CA GLN A 124 11.19 8.64 -7.31
C GLN A 124 10.15 9.53 -8.00
N GLN A 125 10.19 9.54 -9.32
CA GLN A 125 9.15 10.15 -10.16
C GLN A 125 7.93 9.23 -10.26
N LYS A 126 6.79 9.81 -10.69
CA LYS A 126 5.57 9.05 -10.93
C LYS A 126 5.82 7.88 -11.88
N SER A 127 5.37 6.68 -11.48
CA SER A 127 5.36 5.54 -12.39
C SER A 127 4.39 5.76 -13.55
N SER A 128 4.78 5.33 -14.73
CA SER A 128 3.90 5.28 -15.90
C SER A 128 3.14 3.95 -16.03
N ASN A 129 3.29 3.04 -15.06
CA ASN A 129 2.65 1.73 -15.12
C ASN A 129 1.19 1.80 -14.63
N VAL A 130 0.33 2.37 -15.47
CA VAL A 130 -1.12 2.47 -15.21
C VAL A 130 -1.77 1.10 -14.99
N PRO A 131 -1.49 0.06 -15.80
CA PRO A 131 -2.03 -1.28 -15.59
C PRO A 131 -1.76 -1.84 -14.19
N LEU A 132 -0.54 -1.69 -13.68
CA LEU A 132 -0.18 -2.15 -12.35
C LEU A 132 -0.97 -1.40 -11.26
N ALA A 133 -1.09 -0.09 -11.37
CA ALA A 133 -1.87 0.70 -10.42
C ALA A 133 -3.38 0.34 -10.47
N CYS A 134 -3.89 -0.04 -11.65
CA CYS A 134 -5.24 -0.59 -11.77
C CYS A 134 -5.37 -1.91 -11.00
N TYR A 135 -4.51 -2.87 -11.26
CA TYR A 135 -4.50 -4.17 -10.61
C TYR A 135 -4.33 -4.08 -9.09
N LEU A 136 -3.49 -3.15 -8.61
CA LEU A 136 -3.23 -3.00 -7.19
C LEU A 136 -4.31 -2.21 -6.43
N ILE A 137 -5.10 -1.36 -7.09
CA ILE A 137 -6.03 -0.46 -6.40
C ILE A 137 -7.39 -0.38 -7.08
N THR A 138 -7.45 0.17 -8.31
CA THR A 138 -8.75 0.60 -8.84
C THR A 138 -9.65 -0.55 -9.27
N ASP A 139 -9.12 -1.71 -9.62
CA ASP A 139 -9.95 -2.87 -10.01
C ASP A 139 -10.83 -3.34 -8.86
N TYR A 140 -10.36 -3.16 -7.62
CA TYR A 140 -11.03 -3.62 -6.41
C TYR A 140 -11.73 -2.53 -5.61
N MET A 141 -11.58 -1.26 -5.98
CA MET A 141 -12.41 -0.18 -5.44
C MET A 141 -13.87 -0.35 -5.89
N ARG A 142 -14.82 -0.04 -5.00
CA ARG A 142 -16.26 -0.10 -5.34
C ARG A 142 -16.57 0.69 -6.61
N ALA A 143 -17.40 0.11 -7.48
CA ALA A 143 -17.85 0.78 -8.71
C ALA A 143 -18.66 2.07 -8.43
N SER A 144 -19.24 2.20 -7.24
CA SER A 144 -19.94 3.42 -6.81
C SER A 144 -19.01 4.52 -6.31
N SER A 145 -17.73 4.22 -6.08
CA SER A 145 -16.78 5.20 -5.57
C SER A 145 -16.36 6.19 -6.66
N PRO A 146 -16.57 7.51 -6.46
CA PRO A 146 -16.07 8.50 -7.40
C PRO A 146 -14.55 8.57 -7.45
N TYR A 147 -13.87 8.15 -6.37
CA TYR A 147 -12.41 8.22 -6.25
C TYR A 147 -11.72 7.20 -7.14
N ARG A 148 -12.35 6.05 -7.40
CA ARG A 148 -11.93 5.08 -8.39
C ARG A 148 -11.71 5.72 -9.77
N TYR A 149 -12.70 6.47 -10.24
CA TYR A 149 -12.67 7.12 -11.56
C TYR A 149 -11.76 8.34 -11.60
N GLN A 150 -11.68 9.09 -10.51
CA GLN A 150 -10.79 10.23 -10.39
C GLN A 150 -9.32 9.79 -10.42
N TYR A 151 -8.99 8.70 -9.75
CA TYR A 151 -7.65 8.14 -9.77
C TYR A 151 -7.29 7.60 -11.16
N LEU A 152 -8.18 6.86 -11.80
CA LEU A 152 -7.99 6.40 -13.19
C LEU A 152 -7.71 7.57 -14.14
N TRP A 153 -8.49 8.64 -14.01
CA TRP A 153 -8.27 9.84 -14.83
C TRP A 153 -6.92 10.50 -14.58
N GLU A 154 -6.50 10.58 -13.33
CA GLU A 154 -5.20 11.14 -12.95
C GLU A 154 -4.02 10.29 -13.46
N MET A 155 -4.18 8.98 -13.49
CA MET A 155 -3.14 8.07 -13.96
C MET A 155 -2.94 8.11 -15.47
N GLY A 156 -3.99 8.03 -16.24
CA GLY A 156 -3.88 7.84 -17.69
C GLY A 156 -4.99 8.48 -18.53
N GLY A 157 -5.79 9.38 -17.94
CA GLY A 157 -6.88 10.03 -18.64
C GLY A 157 -7.90 9.03 -19.18
N ALA A 158 -8.47 9.32 -20.33
CA ALA A 158 -9.48 8.46 -20.97
C ALA A 158 -8.95 7.05 -21.31
N ALA A 159 -7.65 6.89 -21.56
CA ALA A 159 -7.07 5.60 -21.94
C ALA A 159 -7.10 4.58 -20.78
N ALA A 160 -6.96 5.04 -19.54
CA ALA A 160 -6.99 4.17 -18.35
C ALA A 160 -8.36 3.49 -18.15
N PHE A 161 -9.43 4.08 -18.65
CA PHE A 161 -10.77 3.45 -18.55
C PHE A 161 -10.90 2.17 -19.40
N ALA A 162 -10.06 1.98 -20.40
CA ALA A 162 -10.03 0.71 -21.13
C ALA A 162 -9.54 -0.44 -20.26
N ASP A 163 -8.60 -0.20 -19.34
CA ASP A 163 -8.12 -1.19 -18.38
C ASP A 163 -9.21 -1.56 -17.36
N LEU A 164 -10.02 -0.59 -16.95
CA LEU A 164 -11.17 -0.83 -16.08
C LEU A 164 -12.25 -1.72 -16.73
N VAL A 165 -12.53 -1.51 -18.02
CA VAL A 165 -13.53 -2.28 -18.75
C VAL A 165 -13.03 -3.69 -19.07
N PHE A 166 -11.74 -3.82 -19.32
CA PHE A 166 -11.11 -5.08 -19.72
C PHE A 166 -9.82 -5.37 -18.92
N PRO A 167 -9.91 -5.70 -17.62
CA PRO A 167 -8.78 -6.03 -16.75
C PRO A 167 -7.86 -7.14 -17.29
N ALA A 168 -8.34 -8.03 -18.15
CA ALA A 168 -7.51 -9.02 -18.84
C ALA A 168 -6.33 -8.41 -19.65
N ARG A 169 -6.32 -7.08 -19.85
CA ARG A 169 -5.17 -6.38 -20.46
C ARG A 169 -3.93 -6.34 -19.56
N HIS A 170 -4.08 -6.47 -18.24
CA HIS A 170 -3.01 -6.31 -17.27
C HIS A 170 -2.97 -7.36 -16.15
N ALA A 171 -4.01 -8.17 -16.04
CA ALA A 171 -4.14 -9.18 -14.99
C ALA A 171 -4.45 -10.57 -15.56
N ILE A 172 -3.87 -10.89 -16.74
CA ILE A 172 -4.10 -12.19 -17.38
C ILE A 172 -3.38 -13.31 -16.61
N ALA A 173 -4.12 -14.36 -16.31
CA ALA A 173 -3.61 -15.55 -15.65
C ALA A 173 -2.64 -16.35 -16.54
N ASP A 174 -1.73 -17.09 -15.91
CA ASP A 174 -0.97 -18.12 -16.61
C ASP A 174 -1.92 -19.17 -17.20
N PRO A 175 -1.78 -19.55 -18.48
CA PRO A 175 -2.64 -20.56 -19.09
C PRO A 175 -2.68 -21.89 -18.35
N GLY A 176 -1.61 -22.26 -17.65
CA GLY A 176 -1.55 -23.49 -16.83
C GLY A 176 -2.45 -23.45 -15.61
N GLU A 177 -2.73 -22.27 -15.08
CA GLU A 177 -3.50 -22.05 -13.86
C GLU A 177 -5.00 -21.85 -14.12
N LEU A 178 -5.40 -21.57 -15.36
CA LEU A 178 -6.79 -21.28 -15.72
C LEU A 178 -7.80 -22.30 -15.19
N PRO A 179 -7.58 -23.65 -15.28
CA PRO A 179 -8.54 -24.62 -14.75
C PRO A 179 -8.72 -24.54 -13.23
N ALA A 180 -7.64 -24.25 -12.50
CA ALA A 180 -7.68 -24.07 -11.05
C ALA A 180 -8.43 -22.79 -10.68
N LEU A 181 -8.12 -21.68 -11.36
CA LEU A 181 -8.79 -20.38 -11.19
C LEU A 181 -10.31 -20.49 -11.46
N TRP A 182 -10.72 -21.12 -12.58
CA TRP A 182 -12.15 -21.30 -12.85
C TRP A 182 -12.85 -22.10 -11.76
N ARG A 183 -12.22 -23.19 -11.29
CA ARG A 183 -12.74 -23.96 -10.17
C ARG A 183 -12.87 -23.06 -8.93
N GLY A 184 -11.81 -22.35 -8.56
CA GLY A 184 -11.81 -21.43 -7.42
C GLY A 184 -12.91 -20.39 -7.50
N LYS A 185 -13.04 -19.71 -8.64
CA LYS A 185 -14.10 -18.71 -8.89
C LYS A 185 -15.51 -19.26 -8.72
N LEU A 186 -15.72 -20.53 -9.07
CA LEU A 186 -17.03 -21.20 -8.99
C LEU A 186 -17.30 -21.87 -7.64
N THR A 187 -16.27 -22.16 -6.84
CA THR A 187 -16.40 -22.99 -5.62
C THR A 187 -16.02 -22.27 -4.34
N GLY A 188 -16.12 -20.96 -4.31
CA GLY A 188 -15.92 -20.20 -3.06
C GLY A 188 -14.59 -19.47 -2.91
N GLY A 189 -13.78 -19.33 -3.98
CA GLY A 189 -12.56 -18.51 -3.97
C GLY A 189 -12.83 -17.03 -3.68
N TYR A 190 -14.08 -16.58 -3.84
CA TYR A 190 -14.52 -15.23 -3.48
C TYR A 190 -15.17 -15.13 -2.09
N ASN A 191 -15.27 -16.23 -1.35
CA ASN A 191 -15.88 -16.18 -0.03
C ASN A 191 -15.05 -15.31 0.93
N ALA A 192 -15.72 -14.52 1.75
CA ALA A 192 -15.07 -13.74 2.79
C ALA A 192 -14.33 -14.68 3.77
N GLY A 193 -13.10 -14.31 4.14
CA GLY A 193 -12.25 -15.11 5.01
C GLY A 193 -11.57 -16.33 4.33
N ASN A 194 -11.78 -16.54 3.03
CA ASN A 194 -10.99 -17.51 2.27
C ASN A 194 -9.70 -16.85 1.78
N TYR A 195 -8.60 -17.15 2.45
CA TYR A 195 -7.27 -16.63 2.13
C TYR A 195 -6.38 -17.63 1.40
N ASP A 196 -6.89 -18.81 1.02
CA ASP A 196 -6.10 -19.87 0.38
C ASP A 196 -5.40 -19.37 -0.89
N TRP A 197 -6.06 -18.49 -1.65
CA TRP A 197 -5.55 -17.92 -2.90
C TRP A 197 -4.52 -16.80 -2.71
N VAL A 198 -4.38 -16.29 -1.52
CA VAL A 198 -3.43 -15.23 -1.13
C VAL A 198 -2.50 -15.70 -0.01
N THR A 199 -2.28 -17.01 0.03
CA THR A 199 -1.33 -17.70 0.90
C THR A 199 -0.38 -18.48 0.01
N TYR A 200 0.90 -18.22 0.13
CA TYR A 200 1.98 -18.77 -0.70
C TYR A 200 2.97 -19.53 0.20
N PRO A 201 2.68 -20.79 0.58
CA PRO A 201 3.49 -21.53 1.53
C PRO A 201 4.95 -21.73 1.09
N ASP A 202 5.18 -21.87 -0.22
CA ASP A 202 6.51 -22.02 -0.79
C ASP A 202 7.36 -20.74 -0.70
N GLU A 203 6.69 -19.59 -0.59
CA GLU A 203 7.31 -18.26 -0.41
C GLU A 203 7.30 -17.83 1.07
N GLY A 204 6.64 -18.59 1.93
CA GLY A 204 6.44 -18.23 3.33
C GLY A 204 5.51 -17.03 3.53
N GLU A 205 4.68 -16.68 2.54
CA GLU A 205 3.77 -15.53 2.62
C GLU A 205 2.33 -15.97 2.88
N ALA A 206 1.64 -15.27 3.78
CA ALA A 206 0.23 -15.49 4.05
C ALA A 206 -0.48 -14.17 4.37
N TYR A 207 -1.55 -13.88 3.63
CA TYR A 207 -2.49 -12.87 4.06
C TYR A 207 -3.16 -13.33 5.36
N ARG A 208 -3.21 -12.46 6.36
CA ARG A 208 -3.83 -12.78 7.66
C ARG A 208 -5.24 -12.22 7.72
N ASP A 209 -5.37 -10.95 8.07
CA ASP A 209 -6.62 -10.20 8.02
C ASP A 209 -6.33 -8.70 8.00
N ARG A 210 -7.37 -7.90 7.83
CA ARG A 210 -7.32 -6.43 7.88
C ARG A 210 -6.13 -5.81 7.12
N GLY A 211 -5.70 -6.46 6.03
CA GLY A 211 -4.64 -5.98 5.15
C GLY A 211 -3.22 -6.31 5.58
N PHE A 212 -3.02 -7.13 6.61
CA PHE A 212 -1.68 -7.55 7.03
C PHE A 212 -1.25 -8.82 6.30
N VAL A 213 -0.02 -8.84 5.82
CA VAL A 213 0.64 -10.01 5.18
C VAL A 213 1.81 -10.43 6.03
N TYR A 214 1.69 -11.63 6.59
CA TYR A 214 2.73 -12.28 7.36
C TYR A 214 3.72 -12.98 6.41
N THR A 215 5.02 -12.77 6.60
CA THR A 215 6.07 -13.43 5.82
C THR A 215 6.97 -14.23 6.75
N GLU A 216 7.12 -15.52 6.51
CA GLU A 216 8.01 -16.39 7.29
C GLU A 216 9.46 -16.30 6.79
N GLY A 217 10.38 -16.60 7.70
CA GLY A 217 11.80 -16.78 7.36
C GLY A 217 12.56 -15.49 7.09
N THR A 218 13.82 -15.70 6.78
CA THR A 218 14.80 -14.67 6.48
C THR A 218 15.54 -15.07 5.21
N SER A 219 15.46 -14.22 4.19
CA SER A 219 16.08 -14.47 2.88
C SER A 219 16.89 -13.24 2.48
N ILE A 220 18.01 -13.00 3.18
CA ILE A 220 18.81 -11.81 2.94
C ILE A 220 19.79 -12.06 1.81
N TRP A 221 19.48 -11.47 0.67
CA TRP A 221 20.32 -11.44 -0.51
C TRP A 221 21.22 -10.21 -0.44
N GLY A 222 22.50 -10.40 -0.66
CA GLY A 222 23.59 -9.46 -0.50
C GLY A 222 23.25 -7.98 -0.77
N PHE A 223 23.69 -7.14 0.14
CA PHE A 223 23.68 -5.68 0.06
C PHE A 223 24.62 -5.20 -1.08
N GLY A 224 24.36 -5.60 -2.32
CA GLY A 224 25.25 -5.33 -3.44
C GLY A 224 24.81 -4.19 -4.35
N THR A 225 23.60 -3.67 -4.15
CA THR A 225 23.08 -2.56 -4.94
C THR A 225 23.06 -1.32 -4.05
N LEU A 226 23.93 -0.37 -4.32
CA LEU A 226 23.93 0.93 -3.63
C LEU A 226 22.57 1.59 -3.83
N MET A 227 21.79 1.65 -2.77
CA MET A 227 20.57 2.44 -2.73
C MET A 227 20.93 3.91 -2.66
N HIS A 228 20.17 4.75 -3.31
CA HIS A 228 20.51 6.15 -3.46
C HIS A 228 19.28 7.05 -3.27
N VAL A 229 19.44 8.06 -2.45
CA VAL A 229 18.54 9.21 -2.37
C VAL A 229 19.15 10.36 -3.16
N ASP A 230 18.40 10.96 -4.07
CA ASP A 230 18.83 12.19 -4.73
C ASP A 230 18.91 13.32 -3.70
N ALA A 231 20.12 13.68 -3.29
CA ALA A 231 20.33 14.73 -2.29
C ALA A 231 19.87 16.11 -2.74
N SER A 232 19.73 16.35 -4.05
CA SER A 232 19.22 17.62 -4.60
C SER A 232 17.70 17.71 -4.53
N ALA A 233 17.02 16.58 -4.49
CA ALA A 233 15.57 16.44 -4.37
C ALA A 233 15.21 15.21 -3.52
N PRO A 234 15.51 15.21 -2.20
CA PRO A 234 15.33 14.03 -1.36
C PRO A 234 13.87 13.56 -1.30
N ILE A 235 12.94 14.49 -1.44
CA ILE A 235 11.54 14.23 -1.78
C ILE A 235 11.34 14.81 -3.18
N SER A 236 11.03 13.94 -4.14
CA SER A 236 10.80 14.35 -5.52
C SER A 236 9.63 15.35 -5.64
N PRO A 237 9.52 16.12 -6.73
CA PRO A 237 8.36 16.98 -6.96
C PRO A 237 7.03 16.21 -6.91
N PHE A 238 7.00 14.97 -7.42
CA PHE A 238 5.83 14.11 -7.36
C PHE A 238 5.52 13.66 -5.93
N GLY A 239 6.51 13.17 -5.19
CA GLY A 239 6.38 12.80 -3.78
C GLY A 239 5.89 13.96 -2.92
N ARG A 240 6.50 15.14 -3.07
CA ARG A 240 6.14 16.36 -2.35
C ARG A 240 4.72 16.83 -2.65
N ALA A 241 4.32 16.83 -3.91
CA ALA A 241 2.97 17.24 -4.29
C ALA A 241 1.90 16.35 -3.65
N ASN A 242 2.12 15.03 -3.61
CA ASN A 242 1.18 14.10 -3.01
C ASN A 242 1.20 14.15 -1.48
N LEU A 243 2.36 14.28 -0.83
CA LEU A 243 2.42 14.52 0.62
C LEU A 243 1.64 15.78 1.00
N THR A 244 1.79 16.87 0.22
CA THR A 244 1.05 18.11 0.46
C THR A 244 -0.45 17.90 0.32
N ARG A 245 -0.91 17.22 -0.76
CA ARG A 245 -2.34 16.88 -0.94
C ARG A 245 -2.90 16.07 0.22
N ILE A 246 -2.14 15.08 0.70
CA ILE A 246 -2.54 14.22 1.83
C ILE A 246 -2.64 15.07 3.11
N ALA A 247 -1.61 15.87 3.42
CA ALA A 247 -1.59 16.70 4.62
C ALA A 247 -2.74 17.72 4.64
N GLU A 248 -2.95 18.42 3.52
CA GLU A 248 -4.07 19.36 3.37
C GLU A 248 -5.45 18.69 3.50
N PHE A 249 -5.60 17.52 2.89
CA PHE A 249 -6.84 16.76 2.98
C PHE A 249 -7.11 16.32 4.42
N CYS A 250 -6.15 15.69 5.09
CA CYS A 250 -6.30 15.24 6.47
C CYS A 250 -6.61 16.41 7.40
N LYS A 251 -5.89 17.54 7.25
CA LYS A 251 -6.15 18.77 8.02
C LYS A 251 -7.56 19.28 7.80
N LYS A 252 -8.03 19.34 6.55
CA LYS A 252 -9.38 19.80 6.20
C LYS A 252 -10.47 18.90 6.78
N GLN A 253 -10.23 17.60 6.87
CA GLN A 253 -11.17 16.61 7.41
C GLN A 253 -11.02 16.43 8.93
N ASN A 254 -10.12 17.16 9.57
CA ASN A 254 -9.79 16.98 10.99
C ASN A 254 -9.31 15.54 11.30
N ILE A 255 -8.57 14.93 10.38
CA ILE A 255 -7.94 13.62 10.51
C ILE A 255 -6.49 13.83 10.96
N ARG A 256 -6.07 13.13 12.01
CA ARG A 256 -4.67 13.13 12.44
C ARG A 256 -3.84 12.39 11.39
N LEU A 257 -2.82 13.06 10.87
CA LEU A 257 -1.82 12.44 9.98
C LEU A 257 -0.51 12.27 10.74
N VAL A 258 0.09 11.09 10.62
CA VAL A 258 1.46 10.81 11.09
C VAL A 258 2.21 10.11 9.95
N LEU A 259 3.38 10.62 9.63
CA LEU A 259 4.29 10.01 8.65
C LEU A 259 5.19 9.01 9.38
N VAL A 260 5.29 7.79 8.87
CA VAL A 260 6.03 6.71 9.53
C VAL A 260 6.91 5.98 8.54
N THR A 261 8.19 5.86 8.83
CA THR A 261 9.06 4.89 8.16
C THR A 261 9.22 3.67 9.05
N ALA A 262 8.85 2.49 8.55
CA ALA A 262 9.06 1.22 9.22
C ALA A 262 10.57 0.94 9.41
N PRO A 263 10.98 0.12 10.38
CA PRO A 263 12.38 -0.18 10.61
C PRO A 263 13.05 -0.78 9.37
N LEU A 264 14.28 -0.37 9.14
CA LEU A 264 15.18 -0.93 8.14
C LEU A 264 16.42 -1.53 8.83
N PRO A 265 17.05 -2.57 8.28
CA PRO A 265 18.32 -3.06 8.81
C PRO A 265 19.37 -1.95 8.86
N SER A 266 20.16 -1.90 9.93
CA SER A 266 21.21 -0.87 10.07
C SER A 266 22.20 -0.87 8.90
N ALA A 267 22.54 -2.05 8.37
CA ALA A 267 23.37 -2.18 7.19
C ALA A 267 22.73 -1.55 5.94
N TYR A 268 21.40 -1.73 5.76
CA TYR A 268 20.67 -1.12 4.65
C TYR A 268 20.67 0.41 4.75
N VAL A 269 20.45 0.95 5.97
CA VAL A 269 20.50 2.40 6.21
C VAL A 269 21.90 2.96 5.95
N GLN A 270 22.95 2.23 6.38
CA GLN A 270 24.34 2.60 6.14
C GLN A 270 24.70 2.65 4.65
N ASP A 271 24.22 1.65 3.88
CA ASP A 271 24.50 1.53 2.46
C ASP A 271 23.65 2.46 1.58
N THR A 272 22.55 3.00 2.14
CA THR A 272 21.70 3.96 1.43
C THR A 272 22.35 5.33 1.39
N GLN A 273 22.93 5.68 0.25
CA GLN A 273 23.56 6.99 0.07
C GLN A 273 22.55 8.13 0.26
N ASN A 274 22.95 9.15 1.01
CA ASN A 274 22.16 10.36 1.29
C ASN A 274 20.85 10.11 2.06
N TYR A 275 20.72 8.97 2.79
CA TYR A 275 19.51 8.70 3.57
C TYR A 275 19.19 9.82 4.57
N GLN A 276 20.22 10.44 5.19
CA GLN A 276 20.04 11.60 6.08
C GLN A 276 19.32 12.76 5.39
N ALA A 277 19.61 13.02 4.12
CA ALA A 277 18.93 14.10 3.40
C ALA A 277 17.43 13.84 3.26
N TYR A 278 17.03 12.56 3.10
CA TYR A 278 15.62 12.17 3.10
C TYR A 278 14.97 12.40 4.48
N VAL A 279 15.61 11.94 5.55
CA VAL A 279 15.15 12.14 6.94
C VAL A 279 14.92 13.62 7.22
N ASP A 280 15.90 14.46 6.90
CA ASP A 280 15.82 15.92 7.12
C ASP A 280 14.69 16.57 6.32
N ALA A 281 14.51 16.14 5.07
CA ALA A 281 13.45 16.63 4.21
C ALA A 281 12.06 16.23 4.73
N MET A 282 11.89 14.99 5.22
CA MET A 282 10.64 14.51 5.82
C MET A 282 10.31 15.22 7.13
N ARG A 283 11.30 15.42 8.01
CA ARG A 283 11.15 16.21 9.25
C ARG A 283 10.74 17.65 8.95
N SER A 284 11.41 18.27 7.98
CA SER A 284 11.10 19.64 7.56
C SER A 284 9.68 19.74 6.99
N PHE A 285 9.28 18.75 6.19
CA PHE A 285 7.92 18.67 5.67
C PHE A 285 6.89 18.50 6.79
N ALA A 286 7.13 17.59 7.72
CA ALA A 286 6.23 17.33 8.84
C ALA A 286 6.07 18.59 9.72
N ALA A 287 7.15 19.25 10.07
CA ALA A 287 7.12 20.50 10.85
C ALA A 287 6.35 21.62 10.14
N ALA A 288 6.57 21.79 8.84
CA ALA A 288 5.88 22.81 8.03
C ALA A 288 4.37 22.58 7.91
N ASN A 289 3.92 21.32 8.01
CA ASN A 289 2.50 20.95 7.86
C ASN A 289 1.79 20.64 9.19
N GLY A 290 2.49 20.78 10.32
CA GLY A 290 1.95 20.52 11.66
C GLY A 290 1.60 19.05 11.87
N THR A 291 2.36 18.14 11.25
CA THR A 291 2.29 16.69 11.44
C THR A 291 3.57 16.15 12.08
N GLN A 292 3.61 14.87 12.39
CA GLN A 292 4.76 14.18 12.96
C GLN A 292 5.41 13.28 11.92
N TYR A 293 6.73 13.07 12.04
CA TYR A 293 7.45 12.06 11.28
C TYR A 293 8.24 11.18 12.24
N TRP A 294 8.01 9.89 12.17
CA TRP A 294 8.66 8.85 12.96
C TRP A 294 9.42 7.89 12.07
N ASP A 295 10.73 7.95 12.12
CA ASP A 295 11.58 7.00 11.41
C ASP A 295 12.08 5.92 12.38
N PHE A 296 11.47 4.76 12.35
CA PHE A 296 11.83 3.67 13.24
C PHE A 296 13.19 3.02 12.91
N SER A 297 13.78 3.34 11.76
CA SER A 297 15.19 3.02 11.52
C SER A 297 16.12 3.81 12.42
N LEU A 298 15.66 4.93 12.97
CA LEU A 298 16.38 5.80 13.91
C LEU A 298 15.88 5.70 15.35
N PHE A 299 15.09 4.66 15.67
CA PHE A 299 14.56 4.50 17.03
C PHE A 299 15.65 4.12 18.02
N LYS A 300 15.58 4.71 19.25
CA LYS A 300 16.62 4.59 20.27
C LYS A 300 16.42 3.40 21.21
N ASP A 301 15.17 3.11 21.56
CA ASP A 301 14.83 2.15 22.61
C ASP A 301 14.85 0.72 22.06
N THR A 302 16.02 0.09 22.21
CA THR A 302 16.22 -1.30 21.75
C THR A 302 15.52 -2.32 22.65
N ASP A 303 15.12 -1.97 23.86
CA ASP A 303 14.34 -2.85 24.72
C ASP A 303 12.87 -2.90 24.28
N LEU A 304 12.36 -1.74 23.82
CA LEU A 304 11.01 -1.66 23.26
C LEU A 304 10.94 -2.21 21.82
N LEU A 305 12.00 -2.03 21.03
CA LEU A 305 12.10 -2.50 19.66
C LEU A 305 13.36 -3.37 19.47
N PRO A 306 13.37 -4.59 20.01
CA PRO A 306 14.53 -5.50 19.90
C PRO A 306 14.58 -6.20 18.53
N ILE A 307 14.72 -5.42 17.46
CA ILE A 307 14.80 -5.92 16.08
C ILE A 307 16.26 -6.13 15.69
N GLY A 308 16.57 -7.32 15.22
CA GLY A 308 17.83 -7.73 14.63
C GLY A 308 17.68 -8.13 13.17
N PHE A 309 18.75 -8.69 12.62
CA PHE A 309 18.80 -9.12 11.22
C PHE A 309 17.78 -10.23 10.89
N ASP A 310 17.53 -11.14 11.83
CA ASP A 310 16.61 -12.27 11.67
C ASP A 310 15.12 -11.87 11.65
N ASP A 311 14.82 -10.60 11.92
CA ASP A 311 13.46 -10.04 11.91
C ASP A 311 13.05 -9.48 10.53
N PHE A 312 13.90 -9.66 9.51
CA PHE A 312 13.63 -9.23 8.15
C PHE A 312 13.48 -10.42 7.20
N SER A 313 12.50 -10.37 6.32
CA SER A 313 12.29 -11.39 5.27
C SER A 313 13.24 -11.23 4.09
N ASP A 314 13.68 -10.01 3.83
CA ASP A 314 14.62 -9.65 2.77
C ASP A 314 15.46 -8.43 3.20
N MET A 315 16.08 -7.73 2.24
CA MET A 315 16.97 -6.60 2.52
C MET A 315 16.32 -5.45 3.30
N HIS A 316 15.02 -5.29 3.24
CA HIS A 316 14.34 -4.11 3.80
C HIS A 316 12.91 -4.35 4.32
N HIS A 317 12.32 -5.51 4.09
CA HIS A 317 10.99 -5.83 4.62
C HIS A 317 11.10 -6.63 5.91
N LEU A 318 10.31 -6.27 6.90
CA LEU A 318 10.14 -7.10 8.09
C LEU A 318 9.52 -8.44 7.72
N ASN A 319 9.96 -9.51 8.40
CA ASN A 319 9.19 -10.75 8.44
C ASN A 319 8.06 -10.65 9.48
N GLY A 320 7.25 -11.69 9.60
CA GLY A 320 6.09 -11.65 10.49
C GLY A 320 6.45 -11.43 11.96
N GLN A 321 7.54 -12.03 12.46
CA GLN A 321 8.00 -11.84 13.83
C GLN A 321 8.50 -10.41 14.06
N GLY A 322 9.29 -9.88 13.13
CA GLY A 322 9.73 -8.50 13.16
C GLY A 322 8.56 -7.52 13.10
N ALA A 323 7.54 -7.81 12.27
CA ALA A 323 6.33 -7.01 12.18
C ALA A 323 5.52 -6.99 13.46
N GLU A 324 5.34 -8.12 14.15
CA GLU A 324 4.68 -8.18 15.45
C GLU A 324 5.45 -7.38 16.51
N THR A 325 6.78 -7.54 16.55
CA THR A 325 7.66 -6.79 17.46
C THR A 325 7.57 -5.29 17.19
N PHE A 326 7.67 -4.89 15.93
CA PHE A 326 7.52 -3.50 15.52
C PHE A 326 6.13 -2.96 15.83
N SER A 327 5.07 -3.70 15.56
CA SER A 327 3.69 -3.27 15.82
C SER A 327 3.45 -2.95 17.29
N LYS A 328 4.02 -3.73 18.22
CA LYS A 328 3.96 -3.47 19.68
C LYS A 328 4.68 -2.18 20.04
N ALA A 329 5.90 -1.97 19.53
CA ALA A 329 6.68 -0.77 19.77
C ALA A 329 5.99 0.46 19.17
N PHE A 330 5.55 0.36 17.93
CA PHE A 330 4.81 1.40 17.23
C PHE A 330 3.55 1.81 18.00
N ALA A 331 2.71 0.84 18.40
CA ALA A 331 1.47 1.11 19.13
C ALA A 331 1.74 1.80 20.47
N THR A 332 2.82 1.41 21.16
CA THR A 332 3.25 2.06 22.40
C THR A 332 3.64 3.53 22.17
N VAL A 333 4.45 3.82 21.14
CA VAL A 333 4.82 5.20 20.76
C VAL A 333 3.59 5.99 20.33
N ALA A 334 2.70 5.39 19.55
CA ALA A 334 1.48 6.02 19.08
C ALA A 334 0.52 6.37 20.23
N ALA A 335 0.37 5.49 21.22
CA ALA A 335 -0.45 5.72 22.41
C ALA A 335 0.13 6.87 23.26
N ARG A 336 1.45 6.92 23.50
CA ARG A 336 2.13 8.02 24.19
C ARG A 336 1.90 9.35 23.47
N SER A 337 2.08 9.36 22.16
CA SER A 337 1.83 10.55 21.35
C SER A 337 0.35 10.97 21.33
N ALA A 338 -0.59 10.02 21.35
CA ALA A 338 -2.02 10.31 21.46
C ALA A 338 -2.39 10.90 22.84
N ALA A 339 -1.66 10.53 23.89
CA ALA A 339 -1.79 11.10 25.21
C ALA A 339 -1.13 12.52 25.35
N GLY A 340 -0.56 13.04 24.26
CA GLY A 340 0.05 14.38 24.22
C GLY A 340 1.53 14.41 24.62
N GLU A 341 2.17 13.23 24.73
CA GLU A 341 3.61 13.18 25.01
C GLU A 341 4.43 13.53 23.77
N ASP A 342 5.50 14.27 23.94
CA ASP A 342 6.50 14.47 22.87
C ASP A 342 7.39 13.24 22.74
N VAL A 343 7.16 12.48 21.69
CA VAL A 343 7.90 11.25 21.37
C VAL A 343 9.14 11.48 20.50
N SER A 344 9.46 12.72 20.16
CA SER A 344 10.60 13.04 19.28
C SER A 344 11.93 12.60 19.90
N SER A 345 12.06 12.67 21.22
CA SER A 345 13.24 12.24 21.97
C SER A 345 13.54 10.74 21.87
N LEU A 346 12.58 9.93 21.43
CA LEU A 346 12.74 8.48 21.23
C LEU A 346 13.51 8.13 19.94
N PHE A 347 13.79 9.12 19.11
CA PHE A 347 14.49 8.93 17.84
C PHE A 347 15.84 9.66 17.84
N TYR A 348 16.83 9.06 17.17
CA TYR A 348 18.10 9.76 16.92
C TYR A 348 17.89 10.92 15.96
N ASP A 349 18.66 12.00 16.16
CA ASP A 349 18.59 13.14 15.25
C ASP A 349 19.26 12.82 13.92
N THR A 350 20.31 12.01 13.95
CA THR A 350 21.08 11.69 12.76
C THR A 350 21.28 10.17 12.56
N VAL A 351 21.42 9.78 11.30
CA VAL A 351 21.83 8.43 10.90
C VAL A 351 23.19 8.07 11.52
N ALA A 352 24.12 9.02 11.54
CA ALA A 352 25.45 8.82 12.11
C ALA A 352 25.39 8.45 13.60
N GLU A 353 24.54 9.13 14.39
CA GLU A 353 24.32 8.79 15.82
C GLU A 353 23.77 7.37 15.97
N LYS A 354 22.78 7.00 15.15
CA LYS A 354 22.22 5.64 15.17
C LYS A 354 23.28 4.59 14.88
N LEU A 355 24.06 4.78 13.82
CA LEU A 355 25.09 3.82 13.41
C LEU A 355 26.24 3.72 14.42
N ALA A 356 26.57 4.80 15.11
CA ALA A 356 27.58 4.80 16.16
C ALA A 356 27.20 3.95 17.39
N THR A 357 25.90 3.73 17.63
CA THR A 357 25.37 2.96 18.76
C THR A 357 24.97 1.54 18.40
N SER A 358 24.91 1.18 17.11
CA SER A 358 24.55 -0.16 16.63
C SER A 358 25.79 -1.07 16.56
N PRO A 359 25.86 -2.15 17.35
CA PRO A 359 27.04 -3.04 17.32
C PRO A 359 27.16 -3.87 16.03
N ASP A 360 26.13 -3.94 15.19
CA ASP A 360 26.06 -4.81 14.00
C ASP A 360 26.44 -4.14 12.68
N SER A 361 27.33 -3.13 12.71
CA SER A 361 27.82 -2.51 11.47
C SER A 361 28.84 -3.36 10.67
N THR A 362 29.14 -4.57 11.12
CA THR A 362 30.01 -5.50 10.38
C THR A 362 29.21 -6.67 9.81
N VAL A 363 28.58 -6.46 8.67
CA VAL A 363 28.27 -7.57 7.77
C VAL A 363 29.62 -8.16 7.33
N GLN A 364 29.95 -9.34 7.84
CA GLN A 364 31.03 -10.12 7.25
C GLN A 364 30.70 -10.33 5.77
N GLN A 365 31.49 -9.75 4.90
CA GLN A 365 31.51 -10.12 3.48
C GLN A 365 31.78 -11.62 3.46
N GLY A 366 30.73 -12.40 3.24
CA GLY A 366 30.85 -13.82 2.98
C GLY A 366 31.69 -13.96 1.73
N GLU A 367 32.95 -14.39 1.89
CA GLU A 367 33.78 -14.82 0.80
C GLU A 367 33.03 -15.95 0.07
N GLY A 368 32.46 -15.60 -1.10
CA GLY A 368 31.96 -16.59 -2.04
C GLY A 368 33.15 -17.38 -2.58
N ASN A 369 33.23 -18.66 -2.24
CA ASN A 369 33.93 -19.68 -2.98
C ASN A 369 33.00 -20.30 -4.03
#